data_5828bcf1d690526f2833dda858f8926b
#
_entry.id   5828bcf1d690526f2833dda858f8926b
#
_cell.length_a   1.000
_cell.length_b   1.000
_cell.length_c   1.000
_cell.angle_alpha   90.00
_cell.angle_beta   90.00
_cell.angle_gamma   90.00
#
_symmetry.space_group_name_H-M   'P 1'
#
loop_
_entity.id
_entity.type
_entity.pdbx_description
1 polymer ?
#
loop_
_entity_poly.entity_id
_entity_poly.type
_entity_poly.pdbx_seq_one_letter_code
_entity_poly.pdbx_strand_id
1 'polypeptide(L)'
;MKIGAFKRLYLILLILLILFVTFILPSCSNETINEEDISTSCELADSFNPDDFKNSENFEEETAEQETIEKLPVRLTQDSPMPSIYIDIDPDDILYDEWTRGITVSLRNAGKREFEFENIITRIRGRGNASWWAMGEKRPIRLRIESPRAMFGTEYIARDWVLLANVIDYSHMRNVGALYLGALLGRFEFNPIPAIFVHVYLNGDYRGVYQFTDQIQVRRFPGTGRVEADFHPEPELSEYFIEWCRHGRKPEDISIEADGIPFLVHYPDAGEITGEHVKFISGFVGEVSYAIRNGVFGEVAALIDIPTFVDFYLVNEFTKNADVFFSSVFFTAKLEENGRHRLYAGPLWDFDQSAGGTSDTFYPDHSPQGAWTATENEWFRRLMRIPEFKKAVSDRWFEIRDAEVAETLAEIRYLSTTYRDDFERNFKRWPNLLGKYSWRTPPEMQAIKTYEGQVDYLLDWYEQRIIWMDEFLK
;
A
#
# COMPACT_ATOMS: atom_id res chain seq x y z
N MET A 1 49.66 14.46 -5.13
CA MET A 1 49.19 15.84 -4.89
C MET A 1 47.79 16.10 -5.52
N LYS A 2 46.85 15.16 -5.46
CA LYS A 2 45.46 15.31 -6.02
C LYS A 2 44.31 15.04 -5.04
N ILE A 3 44.59 14.61 -3.80
CA ILE A 3 43.54 14.26 -2.80
C ILE A 3 43.07 15.51 -2.02
N GLY A 4 43.86 16.60 -1.98
CA GLY A 4 43.48 17.80 -1.24
C GLY A 4 42.46 18.72 -1.93
N ALA A 5 42.35 18.67 -3.25
CA ALA A 5 41.44 19.51 -4.02
C ALA A 5 39.98 19.00 -3.94
N PHE A 6 39.77 17.68 -3.91
CA PHE A 6 38.43 17.06 -3.80
C PHE A 6 37.80 17.30 -2.43
N LYS A 7 38.58 17.23 -1.34
CA LYS A 7 38.07 17.52 0.01
C LYS A 7 37.67 18.99 0.19
N ARG A 8 38.39 19.91 -0.44
CA ARG A 8 38.05 21.35 -0.40
C ARG A 8 36.80 21.67 -1.20
N LEU A 9 36.60 21.03 -2.36
CA LEU A 9 35.38 21.21 -3.16
C LEU A 9 34.14 20.68 -2.47
N TYR A 10 34.25 19.51 -1.81
CA TYR A 10 33.17 18.90 -1.03
C TYR A 10 32.77 19.75 0.18
N LEU A 11 33.76 20.34 0.88
CA LEU A 11 33.50 21.21 2.02
C LEU A 11 32.85 22.55 1.59
N ILE A 12 33.20 23.09 0.45
CA ILE A 12 32.59 24.31 -0.11
C ILE A 12 31.17 24.03 -0.55
N LEU A 13 30.86 22.88 -1.17
CA LEU A 13 29.50 22.47 -1.54
C LEU A 13 28.63 22.23 -0.31
N LEU A 14 29.18 21.64 0.75
CA LEU A 14 28.45 21.43 2.02
C LEU A 14 28.12 22.76 2.72
N ILE A 15 29.07 23.73 2.72
CA ILE A 15 28.85 25.06 3.29
C ILE A 15 27.80 25.84 2.49
N LEU A 16 27.83 25.74 1.14
CA LEU A 16 26.83 26.38 0.29
C LEU A 16 25.44 25.76 0.47
N LEU A 17 25.34 24.44 0.70
CA LEU A 17 24.08 23.77 1.02
C LEU A 17 23.52 24.22 2.36
N ILE A 18 24.37 24.36 3.39
CA ILE A 18 23.96 24.85 4.72
C ILE A 18 23.51 26.32 4.66
N LEU A 19 24.20 27.16 3.88
CA LEU A 19 23.81 28.56 3.68
C LEU A 19 22.51 28.70 2.87
N PHE A 20 22.25 27.78 1.93
CA PHE A 20 21.00 27.77 1.17
C PHE A 20 19.79 27.39 2.04
N VAL A 21 19.97 26.47 3.00
CA VAL A 21 18.91 26.06 3.94
C VAL A 21 18.60 27.15 4.98
N THR A 22 19.60 27.98 5.36
CA THR A 22 19.41 29.07 6.34
C THR A 22 18.80 30.35 5.76
N PHE A 23 18.76 30.51 4.43
CA PHE A 23 18.22 31.71 3.78
C PHE A 23 16.75 31.59 3.29
N ILE A 24 16.10 30.42 3.44
CA ILE A 24 14.72 30.16 2.96
C ILE A 24 13.71 30.02 4.11
N LEU A 25 14.06 30.38 5.34
CA LEU A 25 13.07 30.45 6.42
C LEU A 25 12.70 31.90 6.70
N PRO A 26 11.52 32.40 6.30
CA PRO A 26 11.01 33.65 6.82
C PRO A 26 10.55 33.45 8.27
N SER A 27 10.98 34.35 9.12
CA SER A 27 10.56 34.54 10.50
C SER A 27 9.04 34.71 10.56
N CYS A 28 8.32 33.75 11.15
CA CYS A 28 6.92 33.93 11.51
C CYS A 28 6.81 34.77 12.80
N SER A 29 6.40 36.02 12.66
CA SER A 29 5.80 36.83 13.73
C SER A 29 4.32 36.45 13.86
N ASN A 30 3.86 36.34 15.10
CA ASN A 30 2.47 36.11 15.49
C ASN A 30 1.53 37.15 14.87
N GLU A 31 0.69 36.75 13.94
CA GLU A 31 -0.54 37.45 13.56
C GLU A 31 -1.72 36.50 13.71
N THR A 32 -2.71 36.98 14.46
CA THR A 32 -4.01 36.35 14.67
C THR A 32 -4.80 36.32 13.38
N ILE A 33 -5.14 35.14 12.91
CA ILE A 33 -5.96 34.91 11.71
C ILE A 33 -7.43 35.13 12.08
N ASN A 34 -8.08 36.04 11.39
CA ASN A 34 -9.53 36.28 11.47
C ASN A 34 -10.30 35.24 10.66
N GLU A 35 -11.47 34.82 11.20
CA GLU A 35 -12.35 33.77 10.63
C GLU A 35 -12.98 34.09 9.26
N GLU A 36 -12.70 35.19 8.61
CA GLU A 36 -13.32 35.60 7.35
C GLU A 36 -12.52 35.22 6.08
N ASP A 37 -11.29 34.71 6.19
CA ASP A 37 -10.43 34.39 5.05
C ASP A 37 -10.52 32.91 4.56
N ILE A 38 -11.43 32.10 5.11
CA ILE A 38 -11.57 30.67 4.77
C ILE A 38 -12.51 30.41 3.59
N SER A 39 -13.17 31.44 3.04
CA SER A 39 -14.28 31.23 2.08
C SER A 39 -13.93 31.24 0.59
N THR A 40 -12.68 31.34 0.18
CA THR A 40 -12.37 31.56 -1.25
C THR A 40 -11.40 30.57 -1.91
N SER A 41 -11.08 29.43 -1.30
CA SER A 41 -10.21 28.41 -1.93
C SER A 41 -10.81 27.00 -1.96
N CYS A 42 -12.12 26.86 -1.85
CA CYS A 42 -12.82 25.56 -1.82
C CYS A 42 -13.69 25.34 -3.07
N GLU A 43 -13.14 25.58 -4.25
CA GLU A 43 -13.73 25.12 -5.52
C GLU A 43 -12.69 24.28 -6.24
N LEU A 44 -12.66 22.97 -5.97
CA LEU A 44 -12.16 21.87 -6.81
C LEU A 44 -11.89 20.57 -6.00
N ALA A 45 -12.69 20.31 -4.95
CA ALA A 45 -12.85 18.94 -4.48
C ALA A 45 -14.20 18.44 -5.01
N ASP A 46 -14.19 17.49 -5.96
CA ASP A 46 -15.40 16.79 -6.40
C ASP A 46 -16.11 16.21 -5.17
N SER A 47 -17.09 16.93 -4.64
CA SER A 47 -17.96 16.47 -3.56
C SER A 47 -18.76 15.27 -4.06
N PHE A 48 -18.49 14.14 -3.46
CA PHE A 48 -19.37 12.97 -3.55
C PHE A 48 -20.69 13.35 -2.89
N ASN A 49 -21.77 13.41 -3.66
CA ASN A 49 -23.11 13.62 -3.14
C ASN A 49 -23.78 12.26 -2.90
N PRO A 50 -24.07 11.86 -1.66
CA PRO A 50 -24.76 10.61 -1.35
C PRO A 50 -26.15 10.50 -1.98
N ASP A 51 -26.79 11.65 -2.31
CA ASP A 51 -28.11 11.66 -2.90
C ASP A 51 -28.12 11.27 -4.39
N ASP A 52 -26.96 11.22 -5.06
CA ASP A 52 -26.85 10.71 -6.43
C ASP A 52 -27.11 9.20 -6.53
N PHE A 53 -27.13 8.48 -5.41
CA PHE A 53 -27.40 7.04 -5.34
C PHE A 53 -28.83 6.68 -4.96
N LYS A 54 -29.61 7.60 -4.38
CA LYS A 54 -31.00 7.31 -3.99
C LYS A 54 -31.98 7.25 -5.16
N ASN A 55 -31.57 7.67 -6.36
CA ASN A 55 -32.40 7.68 -7.57
C ASN A 55 -32.14 6.49 -8.52
N SER A 56 -31.42 5.44 -8.09
CA SER A 56 -31.10 4.29 -8.95
C SER A 56 -32.09 3.13 -8.89
N GLU A 57 -33.32 3.33 -8.42
CA GLU A 57 -34.35 2.26 -8.40
C GLU A 57 -35.14 2.10 -9.72
N ASN A 58 -34.77 2.79 -10.81
CA ASN A 58 -35.40 2.55 -12.11
C ASN A 58 -34.34 2.50 -13.21
N PHE A 59 -33.65 1.36 -13.36
CA PHE A 59 -32.99 1.01 -14.61
C PHE A 59 -33.98 0.29 -15.53
N GLU A 60 -34.70 1.04 -16.33
CA GLU A 60 -35.27 0.50 -17.57
C GLU A 60 -34.09 0.22 -18.52
N GLU A 61 -34.06 -1.01 -19.07
CA GLU A 61 -33.15 -1.39 -20.14
C GLU A 61 -33.40 -0.52 -21.39
N GLU A 62 -32.72 0.62 -21.50
CA GLU A 62 -32.56 1.25 -22.80
C GLU A 62 -31.48 0.48 -23.58
N THR A 63 -31.95 -0.26 -24.58
CA THR A 63 -31.12 -0.84 -25.63
C THR A 63 -30.47 0.28 -26.44
N ALA A 64 -29.28 0.69 -26.04
CA ALA A 64 -28.43 1.55 -26.84
C ALA A 64 -27.94 0.79 -28.07
N GLU A 65 -28.30 1.26 -29.26
CA GLU A 65 -27.81 0.79 -30.55
C GLU A 65 -26.27 0.78 -30.54
N GLN A 66 -25.69 -0.39 -30.82
CA GLN A 66 -24.26 -0.59 -30.98
C GLN A 66 -23.74 0.16 -32.19
N GLU A 67 -23.18 1.36 -32.01
CA GLU A 67 -22.21 1.86 -32.97
C GLU A 67 -20.91 1.06 -32.84
N THR A 68 -20.65 0.26 -33.87
CA THR A 68 -19.42 -0.51 -34.03
C THR A 68 -18.23 0.40 -34.17
N ILE A 69 -17.48 0.62 -33.09
CA ILE A 69 -16.14 1.19 -33.16
C ILE A 69 -15.18 0.06 -33.51
N GLU A 70 -14.92 -0.07 -34.83
CA GLU A 70 -13.82 -0.89 -35.36
C GLU A 70 -12.52 -0.18 -35.02
N LYS A 71 -11.72 -0.82 -34.15
CA LYS A 71 -10.25 -0.89 -34.11
C LYS A 71 -9.76 -1.13 -32.69
N LEU A 72 -9.70 -2.40 -32.31
CA LEU A 72 -8.69 -2.85 -31.36
C LEU A 72 -7.58 -3.52 -32.16
N PRO A 73 -6.35 -3.02 -32.16
CA PRO A 73 -5.25 -3.69 -32.81
C PRO A 73 -4.84 -4.89 -31.96
N VAL A 74 -4.61 -5.97 -32.68
CA VAL A 74 -3.94 -7.18 -32.21
C VAL A 74 -4.79 -8.09 -31.32
N ARG A 75 -5.39 -9.10 -31.92
CA ARG A 75 -5.65 -10.36 -31.24
C ARG A 75 -4.33 -10.83 -30.64
N LEU A 76 -4.22 -10.75 -29.31
CA LEU A 76 -3.20 -11.53 -28.61
C LEU A 76 -3.50 -12.99 -28.96
N THR A 77 -2.54 -13.66 -29.54
CA THR A 77 -2.51 -15.09 -29.52
C THR A 77 -2.51 -15.50 -28.07
N GLN A 78 -3.41 -16.40 -27.67
CA GLN A 78 -3.61 -16.86 -26.30
C GLN A 78 -2.44 -17.77 -25.87
N ASP A 79 -1.25 -17.22 -25.76
CA ASP A 79 -0.06 -17.99 -25.38
C ASP A 79 0.25 -17.87 -23.88
N SER A 80 -0.53 -17.07 -23.12
CA SER A 80 -0.35 -16.90 -21.69
C SER A 80 -1.67 -17.01 -20.93
N PRO A 81 -1.69 -17.71 -19.78
CA PRO A 81 -2.85 -17.74 -18.89
C PRO A 81 -3.06 -16.41 -18.13
N MET A 82 -2.11 -15.47 -18.19
CA MET A 82 -2.18 -14.20 -17.48
C MET A 82 -3.21 -13.27 -18.11
N PRO A 83 -4.10 -12.65 -17.29
CA PRO A 83 -5.05 -11.64 -17.76
C PRO A 83 -4.39 -10.44 -18.41
N SER A 84 -5.14 -9.71 -19.24
CA SER A 84 -4.66 -8.50 -19.91
C SER A 84 -5.62 -7.34 -19.73
N ILE A 85 -5.08 -6.21 -19.33
CA ILE A 85 -5.79 -4.91 -19.20
C ILE A 85 -5.35 -4.01 -20.33
N TYR A 86 -6.32 -3.51 -21.08
CA TYR A 86 -6.13 -2.55 -22.16
C TYR A 86 -6.71 -1.21 -21.73
N ILE A 87 -5.93 -0.17 -21.83
CA ILE A 87 -6.29 1.19 -21.42
C ILE A 87 -6.06 2.10 -22.63
N ASP A 88 -7.10 2.78 -23.05
CA ASP A 88 -7.05 3.66 -24.22
C ASP A 88 -6.58 5.07 -23.80
N ILE A 89 -5.27 5.20 -23.57
CA ILE A 89 -4.61 6.44 -23.18
C ILE A 89 -3.15 6.45 -23.64
N ASP A 90 -2.65 7.61 -24.04
CA ASP A 90 -1.21 7.81 -24.21
C ASP A 90 -0.51 7.80 -22.82
N PRO A 91 0.60 7.09 -22.65
CA PRO A 91 1.34 7.08 -21.38
C PRO A 91 1.70 8.49 -20.86
N ASP A 92 1.96 9.43 -21.77
CA ASP A 92 2.35 10.81 -21.42
C ASP A 92 1.15 11.65 -20.93
N ASP A 93 -0.09 11.21 -21.20
CA ASP A 93 -1.33 11.85 -20.72
C ASP A 93 -1.72 11.38 -19.31
N ILE A 94 -0.98 10.44 -18.70
CA ILE A 94 -1.21 10.01 -17.34
C ILE A 94 -0.52 10.98 -16.38
N LEU A 95 -1.32 11.83 -15.74
CA LEU A 95 -0.85 12.82 -14.76
C LEU A 95 -0.74 12.19 -13.37
N TYR A 96 0.17 12.71 -12.54
CA TYR A 96 0.39 12.18 -11.19
C TYR A 96 -0.73 12.57 -10.22
N ASP A 97 -1.02 13.85 -10.13
CA ASP A 97 -1.96 14.39 -9.13
C ASP A 97 -3.36 14.64 -9.68
N GLU A 98 -3.55 14.57 -10.99
CA GLU A 98 -4.81 14.87 -11.65
C GLU A 98 -5.43 13.63 -12.31
N TRP A 99 -6.76 13.57 -12.30
CA TRP A 99 -7.51 12.51 -12.96
C TRP A 99 -7.75 12.83 -14.43
N THR A 100 -7.16 12.06 -15.34
CA THR A 100 -7.58 12.04 -16.74
C THR A 100 -8.87 11.24 -16.83
N ARG A 101 -9.93 11.83 -17.41
CA ARG A 101 -11.32 11.30 -17.44
C ARG A 101 -11.68 10.80 -18.84
N GLY A 102 -12.77 10.01 -18.92
CA GLY A 102 -13.31 9.52 -20.19
C GLY A 102 -12.43 8.46 -20.87
N ILE A 103 -11.57 7.80 -20.09
CA ILE A 103 -10.66 6.75 -20.56
C ILE A 103 -11.41 5.43 -20.55
N THR A 104 -11.22 4.62 -21.59
CA THR A 104 -11.80 3.28 -21.64
C THR A 104 -10.80 2.23 -21.17
N VAL A 105 -11.32 1.24 -20.42
CA VAL A 105 -10.56 0.08 -19.95
C VAL A 105 -11.28 -1.19 -20.35
N SER A 106 -10.51 -2.15 -20.85
CA SER A 106 -10.99 -3.49 -21.15
C SER A 106 -10.15 -4.54 -20.42
N LEU A 107 -10.80 -5.58 -19.91
CA LEU A 107 -10.16 -6.73 -19.26
C LEU A 107 -10.48 -7.98 -20.05
N ARG A 108 -9.44 -8.70 -20.47
CA ARG A 108 -9.54 -9.93 -21.23
C ARG A 108 -8.71 -11.03 -20.60
N ASN A 109 -9.06 -12.28 -20.90
CA ASN A 109 -8.39 -13.46 -20.39
C ASN A 109 -8.39 -13.53 -18.85
N ALA A 110 -9.52 -13.17 -18.23
CA ALA A 110 -9.66 -13.09 -16.78
C ALA A 110 -9.97 -14.44 -16.09
N GLY A 111 -9.67 -15.54 -16.76
CA GLY A 111 -9.94 -16.91 -16.29
C GLY A 111 -11.38 -17.35 -16.48
N LYS A 112 -12.36 -16.46 -16.27
CA LYS A 112 -13.77 -16.69 -16.59
C LYS A 112 -14.30 -15.54 -17.43
N ARG A 113 -15.12 -15.86 -18.46
CA ARG A 113 -15.68 -14.88 -19.36
C ARG A 113 -16.56 -13.84 -18.63
N GLU A 114 -17.23 -14.22 -17.57
CA GLU A 114 -18.05 -13.33 -16.75
C GLU A 114 -17.25 -12.24 -16.02
N PHE A 115 -15.95 -12.38 -15.86
CA PHE A 115 -15.06 -11.39 -15.30
C PHE A 115 -14.51 -10.41 -16.34
N GLU A 116 -14.68 -10.76 -17.63
CA GLU A 116 -14.20 -9.92 -18.73
C GLU A 116 -15.18 -8.79 -19.03
N PHE A 117 -14.64 -7.68 -19.49
CA PHE A 117 -15.43 -6.53 -19.92
C PHE A 117 -14.67 -5.73 -20.97
N GLU A 118 -15.40 -4.94 -21.73
CA GLU A 118 -14.85 -4.08 -22.78
C GLU A 118 -15.34 -2.65 -22.61
N ASN A 119 -14.41 -1.72 -22.85
CA ASN A 119 -14.65 -0.28 -22.98
C ASN A 119 -15.44 0.37 -21.82
N ILE A 120 -15.19 -0.09 -20.58
CA ILE A 120 -15.79 0.60 -19.44
C ILE A 120 -15.12 1.95 -19.21
N ILE A 121 -15.92 2.96 -18.93
CA ILE A 121 -15.44 4.31 -18.66
C ILE A 121 -14.76 4.35 -17.28
N THR A 122 -13.60 4.97 -17.26
CA THR A 122 -12.78 5.11 -16.05
C THR A 122 -12.09 6.47 -16.01
N ARG A 123 -11.55 6.78 -14.85
CA ARG A 123 -10.55 7.84 -14.65
C ARG A 123 -9.22 7.19 -14.32
N ILE A 124 -8.14 7.80 -14.77
CA ILE A 124 -6.78 7.29 -14.56
C ILE A 124 -5.89 8.39 -14.04
N ARG A 125 -4.97 8.03 -13.15
CA ARG A 125 -3.85 8.88 -12.73
C ARG A 125 -2.66 8.04 -12.29
N GLY A 126 -1.52 8.71 -12.13
CA GLY A 126 -0.37 8.12 -11.47
C GLY A 126 -0.60 7.88 -9.97
N ARG A 127 0.27 7.10 -9.37
CA ARG A 127 0.30 6.83 -7.93
C ARG A 127 1.72 6.47 -7.44
N GLY A 128 1.86 6.40 -6.12
CA GLY A 128 3.12 6.09 -5.43
C GLY A 128 4.02 7.32 -5.29
N ASN A 129 5.09 7.19 -4.54
CA ASN A 129 6.12 8.23 -4.36
C ASN A 129 7.35 7.88 -5.17
N ALA A 130 8.33 7.18 -4.56
CA ALA A 130 9.56 6.77 -5.22
C ALA A 130 9.29 5.95 -6.50
N SER A 131 8.29 5.08 -6.48
CA SER A 131 7.90 4.26 -7.62
C SER A 131 7.38 5.04 -8.83
N TRP A 132 6.91 6.28 -8.64
CA TRP A 132 6.52 7.17 -9.74
C TRP A 132 7.69 8.01 -10.24
N TRP A 133 8.45 8.64 -9.32
CA TRP A 133 9.42 9.68 -9.67
C TRP A 133 10.82 9.13 -9.97
N ALA A 134 11.23 8.07 -9.28
CA ALA A 134 12.61 7.60 -9.33
C ALA A 134 12.84 6.34 -10.19
N MET A 135 11.78 5.64 -10.61
CA MET A 135 11.88 4.29 -11.16
C MET A 135 11.73 4.19 -12.69
N GLY A 136 11.75 5.32 -13.40
CA GLY A 136 11.74 5.37 -14.86
C GLY A 136 10.33 5.30 -15.47
N GLU A 137 10.20 4.65 -16.63
CA GLU A 137 8.99 4.72 -17.46
C GLU A 137 7.90 3.69 -17.08
N LYS A 138 8.25 2.63 -16.35
CA LYS A 138 7.27 1.64 -15.85
C LYS A 138 6.64 2.18 -14.57
N ARG A 139 5.59 2.98 -14.70
CA ARG A 139 4.97 3.72 -13.59
C ARG A 139 3.73 3.01 -13.07
N PRO A 140 3.48 3.02 -11.75
CA PRO A 140 2.25 2.50 -11.17
C PRO A 140 1.07 3.43 -11.44
N ILE A 141 -0.11 2.85 -11.61
CA ILE A 141 -1.32 3.53 -12.08
C ILE A 141 -2.46 3.30 -11.08
N ARG A 142 -3.32 4.31 -10.88
CA ARG A 142 -4.60 4.18 -10.19
C ARG A 142 -5.74 4.37 -11.18
N LEU A 143 -6.68 3.45 -11.13
CA LEU A 143 -7.92 3.45 -11.92
C LEU A 143 -9.08 3.76 -10.98
N ARG A 144 -10.00 4.63 -11.40
CA ARG A 144 -11.29 4.86 -10.74
C ARG A 144 -12.40 4.57 -11.72
N ILE A 145 -12.99 3.40 -11.60
CA ILE A 145 -14.07 2.92 -12.47
C ILE A 145 -15.35 3.67 -12.10
N GLU A 146 -16.04 4.25 -13.10
CA GLU A 146 -17.24 5.05 -12.84
C GLU A 146 -18.37 4.20 -12.29
N SER A 147 -18.58 3.00 -12.83
CA SER A 147 -19.52 2.02 -12.29
C SER A 147 -18.79 1.01 -11.42
N PRO A 148 -18.89 1.08 -10.08
CA PRO A 148 -18.21 0.16 -9.18
C PRO A 148 -18.53 -1.30 -9.51
N ARG A 149 -17.54 -2.18 -9.40
CA ARG A 149 -17.71 -3.61 -9.70
C ARG A 149 -16.75 -4.51 -8.93
N ALA A 150 -17.15 -5.79 -8.86
CA ALA A 150 -16.23 -6.84 -8.46
C ALA A 150 -15.27 -7.15 -9.60
N MET A 151 -13.97 -7.10 -9.34
CA MET A 151 -12.94 -7.43 -10.32
C MET A 151 -12.42 -8.84 -10.04
N PHE A 152 -12.22 -9.63 -11.09
CA PHE A 152 -11.69 -11.01 -11.00
C PHE A 152 -12.47 -11.94 -10.03
N GLY A 153 -13.76 -11.67 -9.84
CA GLY A 153 -14.60 -12.47 -8.93
C GLY A 153 -14.37 -12.20 -7.45
N THR A 154 -13.87 -11.03 -7.11
CA THR A 154 -13.81 -10.58 -5.70
C THR A 154 -15.18 -10.58 -5.06
N GLU A 155 -15.24 -10.86 -3.77
CA GLU A 155 -16.48 -10.89 -3.00
C GLU A 155 -17.06 -9.49 -2.72
N TYR A 156 -16.41 -8.44 -3.15
CA TYR A 156 -16.83 -7.06 -2.92
C TYR A 156 -16.72 -6.21 -4.19
N ILE A 157 -17.50 -5.15 -4.21
CA ILE A 157 -17.53 -4.16 -5.25
C ILE A 157 -16.65 -2.99 -4.81
N ALA A 158 -15.73 -2.57 -5.66
CA ALA A 158 -14.89 -1.39 -5.43
C ALA A 158 -14.83 -0.51 -6.69
N ARG A 159 -14.53 0.76 -6.46
CA ARG A 159 -14.35 1.76 -7.51
C ARG A 159 -12.88 1.99 -7.83
N ASP A 160 -12.04 2.01 -6.80
CA ASP A 160 -10.62 2.34 -6.91
C ASP A 160 -9.75 1.09 -6.95
N TRP A 161 -8.98 0.94 -8.04
CA TRP A 161 -8.07 -0.16 -8.29
C TRP A 161 -6.69 0.36 -8.64
N VAL A 162 -5.67 -0.43 -8.40
CA VAL A 162 -4.29 -0.06 -8.68
C VAL A 162 -3.56 -1.11 -9.48
N LEU A 163 -2.65 -0.64 -10.33
CA LEU A 163 -1.68 -1.41 -11.08
C LEU A 163 -0.31 -1.09 -10.50
N LEU A 164 0.20 -1.97 -9.64
CA LEU A 164 1.52 -1.85 -9.04
C LEU A 164 2.58 -2.29 -10.03
N ALA A 165 3.54 -1.43 -10.29
CA ALA A 165 4.58 -1.68 -11.29
C ALA A 165 5.68 -2.64 -10.80
N ASN A 166 5.85 -2.80 -9.47
CA ASN A 166 6.84 -3.65 -8.80
C ASN A 166 8.27 -3.47 -9.36
N VAL A 167 8.66 -2.22 -9.63
CA VAL A 167 9.93 -1.91 -10.33
C VAL A 167 11.18 -2.14 -9.50
N ILE A 168 11.07 -2.13 -8.17
CA ILE A 168 12.17 -2.39 -7.24
C ILE A 168 12.19 -3.84 -6.75
N ASP A 169 11.10 -4.56 -6.88
CA ASP A 169 11.02 -5.99 -6.58
C ASP A 169 11.22 -6.81 -7.86
N TYR A 170 12.43 -7.26 -8.10
CA TYR A 170 12.76 -8.02 -9.32
C TYR A 170 12.16 -9.42 -9.34
N SER A 171 11.72 -9.95 -8.20
CA SER A 171 10.94 -11.19 -8.13
C SER A 171 9.46 -10.98 -8.45
N HIS A 172 8.95 -9.76 -8.29
CA HIS A 172 7.52 -9.42 -8.28
C HIS A 172 6.69 -10.11 -7.18
N MET A 173 7.33 -10.81 -6.22
CA MET A 173 6.64 -11.70 -5.27
C MET A 173 6.60 -11.17 -3.83
N ARG A 174 7.32 -10.08 -3.48
CA ARG A 174 7.38 -9.57 -2.10
C ARG A 174 6.03 -9.05 -1.61
N ASN A 175 5.40 -8.15 -2.36
CA ASN A 175 4.04 -7.69 -2.06
C ASN A 175 3.04 -8.86 -2.05
N VAL A 176 3.13 -9.73 -3.04
CA VAL A 176 2.25 -10.89 -3.18
C VAL A 176 2.35 -11.80 -1.97
N GLY A 177 3.56 -12.16 -1.54
CA GLY A 177 3.76 -13.03 -0.39
C GLY A 177 3.19 -12.45 0.90
N ALA A 178 3.47 -11.17 1.18
CA ALA A 178 2.96 -10.52 2.39
C ALA A 178 1.42 -10.38 2.40
N LEU A 179 0.83 -9.97 1.27
CA LEU A 179 -0.63 -9.82 1.16
C LEU A 179 -1.35 -11.17 1.16
N TYR A 180 -0.75 -12.20 0.57
CA TYR A 180 -1.29 -13.56 0.56
C TYR A 180 -1.27 -14.16 1.97
N LEU A 181 -0.15 -14.03 2.70
CA LEU A 181 -0.08 -14.43 4.11
C LEU A 181 -1.15 -13.70 4.94
N GLY A 182 -1.28 -12.38 4.74
CA GLY A 182 -2.33 -11.61 5.42
C GLY A 182 -3.75 -12.09 5.11
N ALA A 183 -4.01 -12.53 3.89
CA ALA A 183 -5.30 -13.11 3.50
C ALA A 183 -5.55 -14.47 4.18
N LEU A 184 -4.53 -15.34 4.25
CA LEU A 184 -4.61 -16.63 4.95
C LEU A 184 -4.86 -16.46 6.45
N LEU A 185 -4.23 -15.45 7.09
CA LEU A 185 -4.46 -15.16 8.50
C LEU A 185 -5.90 -14.70 8.79
N GLY A 186 -6.58 -14.07 7.82
CA GLY A 186 -8.02 -13.80 7.83
C GLY A 186 -8.51 -12.75 8.84
N ARG A 187 -7.59 -11.99 9.48
CA ARG A 187 -7.95 -11.03 10.54
C ARG A 187 -7.92 -9.57 10.10
N PHE A 188 -7.31 -9.28 8.95
CA PHE A 188 -7.21 -7.91 8.46
C PHE A 188 -8.44 -7.52 7.66
N GLU A 189 -9.19 -6.56 8.16
CA GLU A 189 -10.22 -5.94 7.36
C GLU A 189 -9.60 -5.09 6.25
N PHE A 190 -10.33 -4.93 5.15
CA PHE A 190 -9.90 -4.15 3.98
C PHE A 190 -8.55 -4.60 3.38
N ASN A 191 -8.07 -5.81 3.73
CA ASN A 191 -6.82 -6.30 3.15
C ASN A 191 -6.94 -6.35 1.62
N PRO A 192 -5.97 -5.80 0.87
CA PRO A 192 -6.01 -5.80 -0.59
C PRO A 192 -5.99 -7.22 -1.16
N ILE A 193 -6.52 -7.36 -2.39
CA ILE A 193 -6.42 -8.64 -3.11
C ILE A 193 -4.94 -8.97 -3.30
N PRO A 194 -4.48 -10.15 -2.88
CA PRO A 194 -3.13 -10.60 -3.20
C PRO A 194 -3.03 -11.04 -4.66
N ALA A 195 -1.89 -11.21 -5.19
CA ALA A 195 -1.49 -12.14 -6.26
C ALA A 195 -2.25 -12.14 -7.60
N ILE A 196 -2.85 -11.06 -8.05
CA ILE A 196 -3.36 -10.98 -9.43
C ILE A 196 -2.35 -10.25 -10.30
N PHE A 197 -1.69 -10.99 -11.22
CA PHE A 197 -0.83 -10.38 -12.22
C PHE A 197 -1.59 -10.15 -13.52
N VAL A 198 -1.28 -9.06 -14.19
CA VAL A 198 -1.90 -8.68 -15.46
C VAL A 198 -0.87 -8.11 -16.42
N HIS A 199 -1.03 -8.41 -17.71
CA HIS A 199 -0.38 -7.65 -18.76
C HIS A 199 -1.09 -6.31 -18.94
N VAL A 200 -0.34 -5.22 -19.01
CA VAL A 200 -0.90 -3.88 -19.24
C VAL A 200 -0.52 -3.38 -20.62
N TYR A 201 -1.50 -2.83 -21.32
CA TYR A 201 -1.35 -2.17 -22.62
C TYR A 201 -1.93 -0.77 -22.54
N LEU A 202 -1.14 0.25 -22.93
CA LEU A 202 -1.58 1.63 -23.05
C LEU A 202 -1.57 1.98 -24.54
N ASN A 203 -2.73 2.35 -25.10
CA ASN A 203 -2.87 2.63 -26.55
C ASN A 203 -2.28 1.52 -27.45
N GLY A 204 -2.40 0.25 -27.00
CA GLY A 204 -1.84 -0.90 -27.69
C GLY A 204 -0.34 -1.15 -27.45
N ASP A 205 0.39 -0.22 -26.82
CA ASP A 205 1.80 -0.45 -26.40
C ASP A 205 1.86 -1.30 -25.13
N TYR A 206 2.61 -2.40 -25.19
CA TYR A 206 2.80 -3.32 -24.08
C TYR A 206 3.67 -2.67 -22.99
N ARG A 207 3.11 -2.52 -21.79
CA ARG A 207 3.78 -1.90 -20.64
C ARG A 207 4.34 -2.89 -19.61
N GLY A 208 4.26 -4.18 -19.88
CA GLY A 208 4.79 -5.22 -18.99
C GLY A 208 3.75 -5.83 -18.07
N VAL A 209 4.22 -6.61 -17.10
CA VAL A 209 3.41 -7.23 -16.06
C VAL A 209 3.26 -6.29 -14.88
N TYR A 210 2.04 -6.13 -14.39
CA TYR A 210 1.68 -5.37 -13.19
C TYR A 210 0.95 -6.28 -12.21
N GLN A 211 1.10 -6.00 -10.93
CA GLN A 211 0.21 -6.57 -9.91
C GLN A 211 -1.04 -5.71 -9.83
N PHE A 212 -2.18 -6.34 -10.11
CA PHE A 212 -3.48 -5.71 -9.94
C PHE A 212 -3.99 -5.94 -8.52
N THR A 213 -4.42 -4.91 -7.85
CA THR A 213 -5.05 -4.98 -6.54
C THR A 213 -5.98 -3.79 -6.33
N ASP A 214 -6.78 -3.80 -5.27
CA ASP A 214 -7.56 -2.64 -4.91
C ASP A 214 -6.73 -1.59 -4.15
N GLN A 215 -7.15 -0.35 -4.24
CA GLN A 215 -6.57 0.72 -3.42
C GLN A 215 -6.94 0.49 -1.96
N ILE A 216 -6.01 0.77 -1.05
CA ILE A 216 -6.33 0.85 0.38
C ILE A 216 -7.49 1.83 0.57
N GLN A 217 -8.60 1.33 1.07
CA GLN A 217 -9.83 2.08 1.27
C GLN A 217 -10.72 1.37 2.28
N VAL A 218 -11.43 2.11 3.10
CA VAL A 218 -12.39 1.58 4.08
C VAL A 218 -13.80 1.49 3.52
N ARG A 219 -14.09 2.24 2.44
CA ARG A 219 -15.38 2.18 1.75
C ARG A 219 -15.34 1.14 0.65
N ARG A 220 -16.05 0.05 0.86
CA ARG A 220 -16.36 -0.97 -0.14
C ARG A 220 -17.87 -1.13 -0.17
N PHE A 221 -18.46 -1.08 -1.35
CA PHE A 221 -19.91 -1.02 -1.50
C PHE A 221 -20.60 -2.29 -0.99
N PRO A 222 -21.80 -2.16 -0.37
CA PRO A 222 -22.56 -3.29 0.14
C PRO A 222 -22.94 -4.30 -0.96
N GLY A 223 -23.14 -5.53 -0.57
CA GLY A 223 -23.50 -6.67 -1.43
C GLY A 223 -22.50 -7.82 -1.31
N THR A 224 -21.46 -7.67 -0.53
CA THR A 224 -20.33 -8.58 -0.48
C THR A 224 -19.80 -8.87 0.93
N GLY A 225 -20.54 -8.48 1.96
CA GLY A 225 -20.21 -8.85 3.35
C GLY A 225 -19.07 -8.07 4.01
N ARG A 226 -18.52 -7.03 3.37
CA ARG A 226 -17.59 -6.13 4.05
C ARG A 226 -18.31 -4.86 4.48
N VAL A 227 -18.12 -4.52 5.75
CA VAL A 227 -18.75 -3.37 6.40
C VAL A 227 -17.99 -2.11 5.99
N GLU A 228 -18.72 -1.07 5.57
CA GLU A 228 -18.16 0.27 5.48
C GLU A 228 -17.82 0.75 6.89
N ALA A 229 -16.73 1.52 7.02
CA ALA A 229 -16.50 2.27 8.24
C ALA A 229 -17.65 3.26 8.46
N ASP A 230 -18.22 3.27 9.65
CA ASP A 230 -19.39 4.09 9.94
C ASP A 230 -18.97 5.52 10.33
N PHE A 231 -19.38 6.48 9.50
CA PHE A 231 -19.31 7.90 9.84
C PHE A 231 -20.52 8.30 10.69
N HIS A 232 -20.25 8.99 11.77
CA HIS A 232 -21.28 9.63 12.59
C HIS A 232 -20.92 11.09 12.87
N PRO A 233 -21.87 12.05 12.87
CA PRO A 233 -21.62 13.45 13.18
C PRO A 233 -21.03 13.68 14.59
N GLU A 234 -21.33 12.80 15.54
CA GLU A 234 -20.74 12.81 16.87
C GLU A 234 -19.43 12.01 16.84
N PRO A 235 -18.28 12.64 17.20
CA PRO A 235 -16.96 12.02 17.05
C PRO A 235 -16.79 10.68 17.78
N GLU A 236 -17.38 10.54 18.94
CA GLU A 236 -17.33 9.31 19.76
C GLU A 236 -18.14 8.15 19.21
N LEU A 237 -18.97 8.39 18.21
CA LEU A 237 -19.77 7.36 17.52
C LEU A 237 -19.23 7.04 16.13
N SER A 238 -18.23 7.79 15.64
CA SER A 238 -17.63 7.60 14.33
C SER A 238 -16.47 6.62 14.38
N GLU A 239 -16.25 5.87 13.31
CA GLU A 239 -15.05 5.08 13.11
C GLU A 239 -13.96 5.91 12.43
N TYR A 240 -12.70 5.48 12.56
CA TYR A 240 -11.56 6.21 12.00
C TYR A 240 -10.58 5.25 11.33
N PHE A 241 -10.03 5.67 10.18
CA PHE A 241 -8.95 4.99 9.51
C PHE A 241 -7.73 5.90 9.46
N ILE A 242 -6.63 5.44 10.04
CA ILE A 242 -5.42 6.24 10.21
C ILE A 242 -4.19 5.49 9.69
N GLU A 243 -3.19 6.25 9.26
CA GLU A 243 -1.89 5.74 8.81
C GLU A 243 -0.78 6.37 9.66
N TRP A 244 0.07 5.56 10.25
CA TRP A 244 1.36 6.00 10.73
C TRP A 244 2.21 6.43 9.54
N CYS A 245 2.51 7.72 9.44
CA CYS A 245 3.15 8.30 8.26
C CYS A 245 4.13 9.40 8.65
N ARG A 246 5.43 9.14 8.47
CA ARG A 246 6.51 10.11 8.68
C ARG A 246 6.89 10.86 7.41
N HIS A 247 6.21 10.61 6.30
CA HIS A 247 6.37 11.40 5.08
C HIS A 247 5.96 12.86 5.27
N GLY A 248 6.49 13.74 4.43
CA GLY A 248 6.02 15.12 4.36
C GLY A 248 4.53 15.16 4.05
N ARG A 249 3.80 16.01 4.77
CA ARG A 249 2.35 16.19 4.63
C ARG A 249 2.06 17.15 3.49
N LYS A 250 1.00 16.87 2.76
CA LYS A 250 0.41 17.83 1.86
C LYS A 250 -0.45 18.81 2.67
N PRO A 251 -0.69 20.03 2.19
CA PRO A 251 -1.54 21.00 2.89
C PRO A 251 -2.96 20.49 3.18
N GLU A 252 -3.47 19.62 2.33
CA GLU A 252 -4.80 19.01 2.43
C GLU A 252 -4.86 17.81 3.39
N ASP A 253 -3.73 17.29 3.84
CA ASP A 253 -3.69 16.11 4.70
C ASP A 253 -4.14 16.44 6.12
N ILE A 254 -5.11 15.68 6.61
CA ILE A 254 -5.53 15.73 8.01
C ILE A 254 -4.59 14.87 8.82
N SER A 255 -3.93 15.50 9.78
CA SER A 255 -2.89 14.83 10.56
C SER A 255 -3.05 15.07 12.06
N ILE A 256 -2.70 14.02 12.82
CA ILE A 256 -2.60 14.05 14.27
C ILE A 256 -1.22 13.59 14.70
N GLU A 257 -0.89 13.81 15.96
CA GLU A 257 0.35 13.32 16.57
C GLU A 257 0.06 12.69 17.93
N ALA A 258 0.69 11.57 18.21
CA ALA A 258 0.65 10.93 19.52
C ALA A 258 2.03 10.42 19.91
N ASP A 259 2.56 10.86 21.05
CA ASP A 259 3.88 10.48 21.57
C ASP A 259 5.04 10.73 20.58
N GLY A 260 4.96 11.83 19.80
CA GLY A 260 5.93 12.19 18.76
C GLY A 260 5.81 11.35 17.46
N ILE A 261 4.74 10.57 17.33
CA ILE A 261 4.45 9.75 16.16
C ILE A 261 3.38 10.46 15.34
N PRO A 262 3.66 10.80 14.07
CA PRO A 262 2.68 11.42 13.19
C PRO A 262 1.78 10.37 12.55
N PHE A 263 0.48 10.70 12.45
CA PHE A 263 -0.53 9.90 11.74
C PHE A 263 -1.29 10.78 10.76
N LEU A 264 -1.66 10.21 9.62
CA LEU A 264 -2.64 10.78 8.69
C LEU A 264 -4.02 10.17 8.98
N VAL A 265 -5.06 10.98 8.93
CA VAL A 265 -6.45 10.51 9.03
C VAL A 265 -7.01 10.40 7.63
N HIS A 266 -7.28 9.18 7.18
CA HIS A 266 -7.83 8.88 5.86
C HIS A 266 -9.35 8.73 5.86
N TYR A 267 -9.94 8.48 7.03
CA TYR A 267 -11.38 8.43 7.23
C TYR A 267 -11.72 8.89 8.67
N PRO A 268 -12.75 9.70 8.87
CA PRO A 268 -13.70 10.22 7.87
C PRO A 268 -13.03 11.07 6.79
N ASP A 269 -13.69 11.19 5.62
CA ASP A 269 -13.19 11.98 4.49
C ASP A 269 -13.07 13.48 4.87
N ALA A 270 -12.21 14.23 4.17
CA ALA A 270 -11.97 15.64 4.45
C ALA A 270 -13.23 16.52 4.44
N GLY A 271 -14.28 16.13 3.68
CA GLY A 271 -15.58 16.82 3.65
C GLY A 271 -16.52 16.48 4.81
N GLU A 272 -16.23 15.45 5.59
CA GLU A 272 -17.07 14.95 6.69
C GLU A 272 -16.44 15.23 8.07
N ILE A 273 -15.11 15.14 8.17
CA ILE A 273 -14.38 15.28 9.42
C ILE A 273 -14.41 16.73 9.92
N THR A 274 -14.65 16.89 11.22
CA THR A 274 -14.63 18.20 11.91
C THR A 274 -13.43 18.31 12.85
N GLY A 275 -13.13 19.49 13.34
CA GLY A 275 -12.10 19.71 14.37
C GLY A 275 -12.33 18.89 15.64
N GLU A 276 -13.59 18.59 15.98
CA GLU A 276 -13.94 17.75 17.13
C GLU A 276 -13.60 16.28 16.86
N HIS A 277 -13.83 15.78 15.64
CA HIS A 277 -13.38 14.45 15.23
C HIS A 277 -11.85 14.33 15.31
N VAL A 278 -11.12 15.31 14.79
CA VAL A 278 -9.65 15.33 14.85
C VAL A 278 -9.16 15.33 16.30
N LYS A 279 -9.79 16.12 17.17
CA LYS A 279 -9.47 16.15 18.60
C LYS A 279 -9.75 14.80 19.28
N PHE A 280 -10.89 14.18 18.97
CA PHE A 280 -11.28 12.89 19.52
C PHE A 280 -10.28 11.80 19.14
N ILE A 281 -10.01 11.63 17.84
CA ILE A 281 -9.09 10.56 17.39
C ILE A 281 -7.66 10.81 17.88
N SER A 282 -7.20 12.06 17.95
CA SER A 282 -5.90 12.41 18.55
C SER A 282 -5.82 12.01 20.02
N GLY A 283 -6.88 12.26 20.79
CA GLY A 283 -6.98 11.83 22.18
C GLY A 283 -6.95 10.33 22.34
N PHE A 284 -7.75 9.60 21.54
CA PHE A 284 -7.81 8.14 21.57
C PHE A 284 -6.45 7.50 21.21
N VAL A 285 -5.79 7.94 20.12
CA VAL A 285 -4.47 7.44 19.75
C VAL A 285 -3.42 7.78 20.81
N GLY A 286 -3.57 8.94 21.48
CA GLY A 286 -2.76 9.31 22.63
C GLY A 286 -2.92 8.34 23.80
N GLU A 287 -4.16 7.91 24.12
CA GLU A 287 -4.45 6.90 25.15
C GLU A 287 -3.81 5.56 24.79
N VAL A 288 -3.93 5.11 23.53
CA VAL A 288 -3.29 3.89 23.03
C VAL A 288 -1.77 3.97 23.22
N SER A 289 -1.15 5.06 22.76
CA SER A 289 0.31 5.26 22.90
C SER A 289 0.75 5.24 24.37
N TYR A 290 -0.04 5.88 25.25
CA TYR A 290 0.24 5.91 26.67
C TYR A 290 0.15 4.52 27.30
N ALA A 291 -0.90 3.74 27.01
CA ALA A 291 -1.06 2.38 27.53
C ALA A 291 0.09 1.46 27.07
N ILE A 292 0.46 1.52 25.77
CA ILE A 292 1.60 0.78 25.21
C ILE A 292 2.91 1.18 25.91
N ARG A 293 3.10 2.48 26.22
CA ARG A 293 4.28 2.95 26.93
C ARG A 293 4.34 2.47 28.37
N ASN A 294 3.19 2.45 29.06
CA ASN A 294 3.09 1.94 30.44
C ASN A 294 3.35 0.44 30.53
N GLY A 295 2.99 -0.31 29.50
CA GLY A 295 3.28 -1.74 29.40
C GLY A 295 2.41 -2.62 30.30
N VAL A 296 1.24 -2.16 30.74
CA VAL A 296 0.28 -2.96 31.51
C VAL A 296 -0.65 -3.66 30.53
N PHE A 297 -0.53 -4.98 30.40
CA PHE A 297 -1.26 -5.76 29.39
C PHE A 297 -2.77 -5.52 29.38
N GLY A 298 -3.41 -5.49 30.56
CA GLY A 298 -4.87 -5.25 30.67
C GLY A 298 -5.30 -3.88 30.15
N GLU A 299 -4.49 -2.83 30.33
CA GLU A 299 -4.76 -1.50 29.79
C GLU A 299 -4.60 -1.49 28.26
N VAL A 300 -3.56 -2.14 27.75
CA VAL A 300 -3.32 -2.28 26.32
C VAL A 300 -4.46 -3.06 25.65
N ALA A 301 -4.82 -4.23 26.20
CA ALA A 301 -5.87 -5.09 25.64
C ALA A 301 -7.27 -4.45 25.69
N ALA A 302 -7.49 -3.43 26.52
CA ALA A 302 -8.73 -2.67 26.53
C ALA A 302 -8.84 -1.69 25.35
N LEU A 303 -7.70 -1.28 24.76
CA LEU A 303 -7.63 -0.23 23.74
C LEU A 303 -7.25 -0.75 22.35
N ILE A 304 -6.51 -1.87 22.25
CA ILE A 304 -6.14 -2.46 20.96
C ILE A 304 -6.70 -3.88 20.82
N ASP A 305 -6.92 -4.29 19.57
CA ASP A 305 -7.24 -5.69 19.27
C ASP A 305 -5.94 -6.52 19.22
N ILE A 306 -5.65 -7.26 20.28
CA ILE A 306 -4.42 -8.05 20.42
C ILE A 306 -4.22 -9.01 19.24
N PRO A 307 -5.23 -9.76 18.76
CA PRO A 307 -5.05 -10.67 17.63
C PRO A 307 -4.59 -10.00 16.34
N THR A 308 -5.17 -8.86 15.95
CA THR A 308 -4.73 -8.15 14.72
C THR A 308 -3.34 -7.54 14.89
N PHE A 309 -2.99 -7.03 16.07
CA PHE A 309 -1.64 -6.51 16.34
C PHE A 309 -0.59 -7.63 16.32
N VAL A 310 -0.91 -8.81 16.82
CA VAL A 310 -0.02 -9.99 16.77
C VAL A 310 0.22 -10.41 15.31
N ASP A 311 -0.84 -10.58 14.52
CA ASP A 311 -0.72 -10.99 13.11
C ASP A 311 0.00 -9.92 12.29
N PHE A 312 -0.30 -8.62 12.51
CA PHE A 312 0.40 -7.50 11.86
C PHE A 312 1.90 -7.50 12.18
N TYR A 313 2.24 -7.68 13.47
CA TYR A 313 3.63 -7.83 13.90
C TYR A 313 4.32 -8.99 13.19
N LEU A 314 3.69 -10.17 13.18
CA LEU A 314 4.25 -11.38 12.58
C LEU A 314 4.50 -11.22 11.08
N VAL A 315 3.56 -10.66 10.32
CA VAL A 315 3.78 -10.43 8.88
C VAL A 315 4.94 -9.45 8.65
N ASN A 316 4.97 -8.32 9.36
CA ASN A 316 6.02 -7.31 9.20
C ASN A 316 7.38 -7.80 9.69
N GLU A 317 7.44 -8.58 10.79
CA GLU A 317 8.68 -9.16 11.29
C GLU A 317 9.17 -10.27 10.36
N PHE A 318 8.29 -11.18 9.92
CA PHE A 318 8.63 -12.27 9.02
C PHE A 318 9.17 -11.76 7.68
N THR A 319 8.54 -10.75 7.11
CA THR A 319 8.98 -10.13 5.85
C THR A 319 10.09 -9.12 6.05
N LYS A 320 10.41 -8.72 7.28
CA LYS A 320 11.34 -7.64 7.60
C LYS A 320 11.06 -6.40 6.76
N ASN A 321 9.79 -5.92 6.84
CA ASN A 321 9.33 -4.80 6.03
C ASN A 321 10.08 -3.52 6.36
N ALA A 322 10.78 -2.94 5.38
CA ALA A 322 11.61 -1.77 5.56
C ALA A 322 10.83 -0.54 6.04
N ASP A 323 9.58 -0.38 5.61
CA ASP A 323 8.77 0.81 5.88
C ASP A 323 7.95 0.75 7.19
N VAL A 324 8.02 -0.35 7.95
CA VAL A 324 7.18 -0.60 9.13
C VAL A 324 7.21 0.49 10.23
N PHE A 325 8.22 1.36 10.24
CA PHE A 325 8.32 2.49 11.18
C PHE A 325 8.18 3.86 10.49
N PHE A 326 8.04 3.88 9.18
CA PHE A 326 8.12 5.11 8.40
C PHE A 326 6.77 5.49 7.77
N SER A 327 6.10 4.58 7.06
CA SER A 327 4.81 4.83 6.41
C SER A 327 4.08 3.53 6.08
N SER A 328 2.87 3.67 5.54
CA SER A 328 2.06 2.53 5.08
C SER A 328 1.69 1.54 6.19
N VAL A 329 1.64 2.02 7.43
CA VAL A 329 1.22 1.27 8.62
C VAL A 329 -0.17 1.76 9.03
N PHE A 330 -1.17 0.97 8.72
CA PHE A 330 -2.58 1.37 8.84
C PHE A 330 -3.24 0.79 10.09
N PHE A 331 -4.20 1.55 10.62
CA PHE A 331 -5.05 1.15 11.74
C PHE A 331 -6.47 1.63 11.53
N THR A 332 -7.44 0.84 12.05
CA THR A 332 -8.85 1.24 12.12
C THR A 332 -9.26 1.36 13.59
N ALA A 333 -9.74 2.52 13.99
CA ALA A 333 -10.38 2.69 15.29
C ALA A 333 -11.89 2.46 15.14
N LYS A 334 -12.38 1.37 15.72
CA LYS A 334 -13.78 0.95 15.62
C LYS A 334 -14.50 1.16 16.93
N LEU A 335 -15.78 1.51 16.81
CA LEU A 335 -16.69 1.56 17.94
C LEU A 335 -17.19 0.13 18.26
N GLU A 336 -16.85 -0.36 19.44
CA GLU A 336 -17.30 -1.65 19.94
C GLU A 336 -18.71 -1.57 20.53
N GLU A 337 -19.39 -2.71 20.67
CA GLU A 337 -20.73 -2.82 21.28
C GLU A 337 -20.81 -2.22 22.70
N ASN A 338 -19.69 -2.18 23.41
CA ASN A 338 -19.59 -1.60 24.74
C ASN A 338 -19.51 -0.06 24.77
N GLY A 339 -19.60 0.59 23.59
CA GLY A 339 -19.53 2.04 23.42
C GLY A 339 -18.10 2.62 23.51
N ARG A 340 -17.05 1.80 23.43
CA ARG A 340 -15.65 2.23 23.44
C ARG A 340 -14.96 1.91 22.13
N HIS A 341 -14.06 2.78 21.72
CA HIS A 341 -13.20 2.51 20.58
C HIS A 341 -12.13 1.48 20.92
N ARG A 342 -11.83 0.66 19.92
CA ARG A 342 -10.68 -0.26 19.91
C ARG A 342 -9.90 -0.09 18.61
N LEU A 343 -8.58 -0.10 18.70
CA LEU A 343 -7.70 0.04 17.54
C LEU A 343 -7.34 -1.34 16.98
N TYR A 344 -7.59 -1.54 15.69
CA TYR A 344 -7.26 -2.74 14.93
C TYR A 344 -6.09 -2.45 14.01
N ALA A 345 -5.08 -3.31 13.98
CA ALA A 345 -3.96 -3.18 13.07
C ALA A 345 -4.30 -3.72 11.67
N GLY A 346 -3.77 -3.09 10.64
CA GLY A 346 -4.04 -3.39 9.23
C GLY A 346 -4.94 -2.35 8.55
N PRO A 347 -5.15 -2.52 7.24
CA PRO A 347 -4.68 -3.59 6.36
C PRO A 347 -3.18 -3.56 6.09
N LEU A 348 -2.66 -4.62 5.48
CA LEU A 348 -1.27 -4.72 5.03
C LEU A 348 -1.08 -3.96 3.72
N TRP A 349 0.07 -3.28 3.57
CA TRP A 349 0.40 -2.54 2.36
C TRP A 349 1.91 -2.30 2.25
N ASP A 350 2.41 -2.19 0.99
CA ASP A 350 3.73 -1.67 0.65
C ASP A 350 4.91 -2.53 1.13
N PHE A 351 4.94 -3.78 0.65
CA PHE A 351 5.97 -4.76 1.00
C PHE A 351 7.03 -4.95 -0.11
N ASP A 352 7.07 -4.10 -1.13
CA ASP A 352 8.01 -4.24 -2.25
C ASP A 352 9.49 -4.04 -1.84
N GLN A 353 9.75 -3.40 -0.69
CA GLN A 353 11.06 -3.23 -0.08
C GLN A 353 11.34 -4.22 1.06
N SER A 354 10.57 -5.28 1.19
CA SER A 354 10.71 -6.30 2.24
C SER A 354 11.63 -7.46 1.83
N ALA A 355 11.82 -8.43 2.72
CA ALA A 355 12.45 -9.73 2.48
C ALA A 355 13.77 -9.63 1.70
N GLY A 356 14.72 -8.86 2.22
CA GLY A 356 16.02 -8.66 1.60
C GLY A 356 15.99 -7.86 0.28
N GLY A 357 14.87 -7.19 -0.04
CA GLY A 357 14.67 -6.45 -1.30
C GLY A 357 15.32 -5.09 -1.35
N THR A 358 15.70 -4.54 -0.21
CA THR A 358 16.33 -3.20 -0.14
C THR A 358 17.43 -3.15 0.89
N SER A 359 18.41 -2.28 0.64
CA SER A 359 19.48 -1.93 1.57
C SER A 359 19.96 -0.51 1.31
N ASP A 360 19.94 0.35 2.32
CA ASP A 360 20.49 1.69 2.27
C ASP A 360 20.95 2.17 3.66
N THR A 361 21.24 3.47 3.80
CA THR A 361 21.65 4.06 5.09
C THR A 361 20.57 3.98 6.17
N PHE A 362 19.29 3.90 5.79
CA PHE A 362 18.17 3.79 6.72
C PHE A 362 17.82 2.32 7.00
N TYR A 363 18.13 1.42 6.06
CA TYR A 363 17.86 -0.02 6.11
C TYR A 363 19.14 -0.80 5.83
N PRO A 364 20.16 -0.68 6.71
CA PRO A 364 21.49 -1.24 6.42
C PRO A 364 21.54 -2.76 6.49
N ASP A 365 20.63 -3.37 7.27
CA ASP A 365 20.59 -4.82 7.48
C ASP A 365 19.43 -5.47 6.73
N HIS A 366 19.70 -5.94 5.52
CA HIS A 366 18.78 -6.69 4.67
C HIS A 366 18.90 -8.22 4.84
N SER A 367 19.73 -8.68 5.80
CA SER A 367 19.88 -10.12 6.07
C SER A 367 18.59 -10.74 6.62
N PRO A 368 18.40 -12.06 6.50
CA PRO A 368 17.24 -12.74 7.08
C PRO A 368 17.31 -12.84 8.62
N GLN A 369 18.45 -12.54 9.23
CA GLN A 369 18.64 -12.54 10.67
C GLN A 369 18.27 -11.19 11.30
N GLY A 370 18.11 -11.17 12.63
CA GLY A 370 17.88 -9.97 13.42
C GLY A 370 16.42 -9.54 13.47
N ALA A 371 16.00 -9.03 14.62
CA ALA A 371 14.69 -8.42 14.81
C ALA A 371 14.64 -7.07 14.08
N TRP A 372 13.50 -6.76 13.47
CA TRP A 372 13.30 -5.53 12.72
C TRP A 372 12.10 -4.74 13.26
N THR A 373 10.89 -5.25 13.12
CA THR A 373 9.69 -4.59 13.65
C THR A 373 9.76 -4.38 15.15
N ALA A 374 10.28 -5.37 15.88
CA ALA A 374 10.50 -5.29 17.33
C ALA A 374 11.57 -4.27 17.74
N THR A 375 12.42 -3.80 16.82
CA THR A 375 13.47 -2.81 17.13
C THR A 375 13.15 -1.43 16.58
N GLU A 376 12.62 -1.34 15.37
CA GLU A 376 12.47 -0.09 14.65
C GLU A 376 11.10 0.59 14.87
N ASN A 377 10.00 -0.16 15.02
CA ASN A 377 8.71 0.42 15.30
C ASN A 377 8.52 0.65 16.82
N GLU A 378 8.27 1.89 17.24
CA GLU A 378 8.18 2.27 18.66
C GLU A 378 7.08 1.53 19.43
N TRP A 379 5.92 1.30 18.83
CA TRP A 379 4.82 0.60 19.49
C TRP A 379 5.16 -0.88 19.64
N PHE A 380 5.60 -1.55 18.57
CA PHE A 380 5.92 -2.98 18.62
C PHE A 380 7.15 -3.26 19.47
N ARG A 381 8.14 -2.35 19.49
CA ARG A 381 9.28 -2.45 20.43
C ARG A 381 8.85 -2.46 21.89
N ARG A 382 7.81 -1.68 22.24
CA ARG A 382 7.25 -1.64 23.59
C ARG A 382 6.35 -2.84 23.87
N LEU A 383 5.45 -3.19 22.93
CA LEU A 383 4.56 -4.34 23.03
C LEU A 383 5.35 -5.65 23.23
N MET A 384 6.46 -5.87 22.51
CA MET A 384 7.32 -7.04 22.67
C MET A 384 8.05 -7.13 24.02
N ARG A 385 8.00 -6.09 24.85
CA ARG A 385 8.50 -6.13 26.24
C ARG A 385 7.41 -6.57 27.24
N ILE A 386 6.15 -6.60 26.83
CA ILE A 386 5.03 -7.09 27.63
C ILE A 386 4.99 -8.61 27.51
N PRO A 387 5.20 -9.37 28.61
CA PRO A 387 5.33 -10.83 28.53
C PRO A 387 4.13 -11.53 27.88
N GLU A 388 2.92 -11.07 28.17
CA GLU A 388 1.68 -11.64 27.60
C GLU A 388 1.58 -11.40 26.10
N PHE A 389 1.96 -10.22 25.62
CA PHE A 389 1.98 -9.92 24.19
C PHE A 389 3.05 -10.75 23.46
N LYS A 390 4.29 -10.79 24.02
CA LYS A 390 5.37 -11.60 23.47
C LYS A 390 4.97 -13.08 23.40
N LYS A 391 4.30 -13.57 24.44
CA LYS A 391 3.80 -14.96 24.46
C LYS A 391 2.74 -15.17 23.36
N ALA A 392 1.80 -14.25 23.19
CA ALA A 392 0.80 -14.34 22.13
C ALA A 392 1.43 -14.36 20.72
N VAL A 393 2.48 -13.56 20.50
CA VAL A 393 3.27 -13.58 19.25
C VAL A 393 3.96 -14.93 19.05
N SER A 394 4.62 -15.46 20.10
CA SER A 394 5.28 -16.76 20.05
C SER A 394 4.29 -17.89 19.75
N ASP A 395 3.20 -17.98 20.51
CA ASP A 395 2.17 -19.01 20.31
C ASP A 395 1.61 -18.95 18.87
N ARG A 396 1.31 -17.74 18.37
CA ARG A 396 0.76 -17.55 17.03
C ARG A 396 1.76 -17.90 15.92
N TRP A 397 3.05 -17.59 16.08
CA TRP A 397 4.08 -17.99 15.12
C TRP A 397 4.11 -19.51 14.94
N PHE A 398 4.18 -20.27 16.04
CA PHE A 398 4.21 -21.71 15.98
C PHE A 398 2.90 -22.37 15.55
N GLU A 399 1.80 -21.64 15.58
CA GLU A 399 0.52 -22.04 14.99
C GLU A 399 0.54 -21.92 13.45
N ILE A 400 1.02 -20.77 12.91
CA ILE A 400 0.87 -20.43 11.49
C ILE A 400 2.03 -20.88 10.59
N ARG A 401 3.23 -21.13 11.14
CA ARG A 401 4.43 -21.31 10.32
C ARG A 401 4.39 -22.56 9.43
N ASP A 402 3.80 -23.65 9.92
CA ASP A 402 3.77 -24.94 9.21
C ASP A 402 2.59 -25.06 8.25
N ALA A 403 1.64 -24.13 8.29
CA ALA A 403 0.48 -24.06 7.40
C ALA A 403 0.54 -22.78 6.55
N GLU A 404 0.13 -21.66 7.09
CA GLU A 404 -0.08 -20.41 6.32
C GLU A 404 1.22 -19.85 5.75
N VAL A 405 2.34 -19.91 6.52
CA VAL A 405 3.66 -19.47 6.01
C VAL A 405 4.15 -20.45 4.95
N ALA A 406 4.05 -21.74 5.17
CA ALA A 406 4.45 -22.76 4.19
C ALA A 406 3.62 -22.66 2.91
N GLU A 407 2.31 -22.44 3.01
CA GLU A 407 1.42 -22.22 1.87
C GLU A 407 1.78 -20.94 1.10
N THR A 408 2.14 -19.87 1.81
CA THR A 408 2.62 -18.63 1.17
C THR A 408 3.87 -18.86 0.32
N LEU A 409 4.85 -19.64 0.80
CA LEU A 409 6.03 -19.96 0.01
C LEU A 409 5.69 -20.87 -1.18
N ALA A 410 4.75 -21.79 -1.01
CA ALA A 410 4.26 -22.63 -2.10
C ALA A 410 3.56 -21.79 -3.18
N GLU A 411 2.76 -20.80 -2.80
CA GLU A 411 2.09 -19.88 -3.73
C GLU A 411 3.10 -19.01 -4.50
N ILE A 412 4.14 -18.50 -3.84
CA ILE A 412 5.23 -17.77 -4.51
C ILE A 412 5.89 -18.66 -5.57
N ARG A 413 6.21 -19.93 -5.25
CA ARG A 413 6.77 -20.89 -6.21
C ARG A 413 5.81 -21.18 -7.37
N TYR A 414 4.54 -21.37 -7.05
CA TYR A 414 3.51 -21.65 -8.06
C TYR A 414 3.36 -20.49 -9.05
N LEU A 415 3.18 -19.27 -8.55
CA LEU A 415 2.98 -18.09 -9.40
C LEU A 415 4.22 -17.77 -10.23
N SER A 416 5.40 -17.82 -9.63
CA SER A 416 6.67 -17.54 -10.32
C SER A 416 6.98 -18.56 -11.40
N THR A 417 6.57 -19.82 -11.23
CA THR A 417 6.73 -20.89 -12.22
C THR A 417 5.67 -20.78 -13.31
N THR A 418 4.40 -20.59 -12.93
CA THR A 418 3.26 -20.53 -13.85
C THR A 418 3.39 -19.35 -14.83
N TYR A 419 3.83 -18.19 -14.33
CA TYR A 419 3.95 -16.95 -15.10
C TYR A 419 5.40 -16.61 -15.48
N ARG A 420 6.30 -17.57 -15.45
CA ARG A 420 7.72 -17.37 -15.75
C ARG A 420 7.96 -16.65 -17.07
N ASP A 421 7.37 -17.13 -18.16
CA ASP A 421 7.55 -16.58 -19.50
C ASP A 421 6.99 -15.15 -19.59
N ASP A 422 5.92 -14.85 -18.84
CA ASP A 422 5.33 -13.52 -18.76
C ASP A 422 6.24 -12.53 -18.02
N PHE A 423 6.87 -12.95 -16.91
CA PHE A 423 7.87 -12.15 -16.22
C PHE A 423 9.13 -11.96 -17.05
N GLU A 424 9.62 -12.99 -17.76
CA GLU A 424 10.72 -12.82 -18.69
C GLU A 424 10.37 -11.85 -19.83
N ARG A 425 9.14 -11.90 -20.36
CA ARG A 425 8.62 -10.93 -21.34
C ARG A 425 8.59 -9.51 -20.77
N ASN A 426 8.22 -9.35 -19.48
CA ASN A 426 8.27 -8.05 -18.79
C ASN A 426 9.70 -7.49 -18.77
N PHE A 427 10.71 -8.31 -18.46
CA PHE A 427 12.11 -7.88 -18.45
C PHE A 427 12.70 -7.68 -19.85
N LYS A 428 12.17 -8.34 -20.89
CA LYS A 428 12.49 -8.01 -22.29
C LYS A 428 11.98 -6.61 -22.67
N ARG A 429 10.79 -6.24 -22.19
CA ARG A 429 10.24 -4.88 -22.37
C ARG A 429 11.03 -3.82 -21.56
N TRP A 430 11.49 -4.20 -20.39
CA TRP A 430 12.19 -3.34 -19.45
C TRP A 430 13.58 -3.91 -19.07
N PRO A 431 14.52 -4.01 -20.02
CA PRO A 431 15.79 -4.70 -19.77
C PRO A 431 16.65 -4.02 -18.71
N ASN A 432 16.39 -2.76 -18.44
CA ASN A 432 17.12 -2.00 -17.44
C ASN A 432 16.65 -2.24 -15.99
N LEU A 433 15.57 -2.97 -15.76
CA LEU A 433 15.11 -3.26 -14.41
C LEU A 433 15.92 -4.38 -13.77
N LEU A 434 16.04 -5.52 -14.47
CA LEU A 434 16.71 -6.69 -13.90
C LEU A 434 18.22 -6.48 -13.75
N GLY A 435 18.69 -6.52 -12.52
CA GLY A 435 20.09 -6.33 -12.17
C GLY A 435 20.63 -4.91 -12.44
N LYS A 436 19.74 -3.93 -12.57
CA LYS A 436 20.13 -2.52 -12.60
C LYS A 436 20.58 -2.09 -11.21
N TYR A 437 21.67 -1.35 -11.16
CA TYR A 437 22.07 -0.69 -9.93
C TYR A 437 21.01 0.35 -9.55
N SER A 438 20.45 0.20 -8.38
CA SER A 438 19.74 1.24 -7.64
C SER A 438 20.51 1.44 -6.33
N TRP A 439 20.57 2.65 -5.83
CA TRP A 439 21.23 2.94 -4.55
C TRP A 439 20.60 2.17 -3.35
N ARG A 440 19.42 1.57 -3.55
CA ARG A 440 18.73 0.74 -2.57
C ARG A 440 18.83 -0.76 -2.83
N THR A 441 19.29 -1.19 -4.01
CA THR A 441 19.34 -2.62 -4.33
C THR A 441 20.54 -3.28 -3.66
N PRO A 442 20.37 -4.34 -2.86
CA PRO A 442 21.47 -5.09 -2.28
C PRO A 442 22.45 -5.61 -3.34
N PRO A 443 23.77 -5.61 -3.08
CA PRO A 443 24.78 -6.06 -4.04
C PRO A 443 24.53 -7.48 -4.57
N GLU A 444 24.04 -8.39 -3.72
CA GLU A 444 23.71 -9.77 -4.06
C GLU A 444 22.62 -9.82 -5.12
N MET A 445 21.54 -9.06 -4.96
CA MET A 445 20.47 -8.95 -5.95
C MET A 445 20.95 -8.31 -7.26
N GLN A 446 21.86 -7.35 -7.19
CA GLN A 446 22.43 -6.72 -8.40
C GLN A 446 23.24 -7.72 -9.22
N ALA A 447 23.87 -8.70 -8.59
CA ALA A 447 24.64 -9.75 -9.26
C ALA A 447 23.75 -10.73 -10.03
N ILE A 448 22.49 -10.91 -9.61
CA ILE A 448 21.53 -11.84 -10.21
C ILE A 448 20.88 -11.20 -11.44
N LYS A 449 21.08 -11.84 -12.62
CA LYS A 449 20.64 -11.30 -13.91
C LYS A 449 19.47 -12.06 -14.55
N THR A 450 18.89 -13.00 -13.82
CA THR A 450 17.74 -13.80 -14.29
C THR A 450 16.55 -13.62 -13.35
N TYR A 451 15.35 -13.70 -13.89
CA TYR A 451 14.12 -13.68 -13.09
C TYR A 451 14.09 -14.83 -12.09
N GLU A 452 14.36 -16.06 -12.55
CA GLU A 452 14.40 -17.25 -11.70
C GLU A 452 15.36 -17.08 -10.53
N GLY A 453 16.58 -16.59 -10.77
CA GLY A 453 17.54 -16.33 -9.70
C GLY A 453 17.08 -15.29 -8.69
N GLN A 454 16.28 -14.28 -9.09
CA GLN A 454 15.69 -13.32 -8.16
C GLN A 454 14.60 -13.96 -7.28
N VAL A 455 13.85 -14.91 -7.83
CA VAL A 455 12.87 -15.71 -7.07
C VAL A 455 13.58 -16.65 -6.10
N ASP A 456 14.62 -17.34 -6.55
CA ASP A 456 15.42 -18.23 -5.71
C ASP A 456 16.04 -17.47 -4.52
N TYR A 457 16.62 -16.29 -4.78
CA TYR A 457 17.14 -15.43 -3.72
C TYR A 457 16.07 -15.08 -2.67
N LEU A 458 14.86 -14.75 -3.09
CA LEU A 458 13.75 -14.44 -2.19
C LEU A 458 13.34 -15.66 -1.34
N LEU A 459 13.23 -16.83 -1.97
CA LEU A 459 12.83 -18.06 -1.29
C LEU A 459 13.89 -18.54 -0.30
N ASP A 460 15.17 -18.49 -0.68
CA ASP A 460 16.30 -18.78 0.21
C ASP A 460 16.34 -17.83 1.42
N TRP A 461 16.03 -16.54 1.18
CA TRP A 461 15.91 -15.54 2.23
C TRP A 461 14.81 -15.90 3.22
N TYR A 462 13.62 -16.29 2.75
CA TYR A 462 12.51 -16.70 3.61
C TYR A 462 12.80 -17.98 4.39
N GLU A 463 13.45 -18.98 3.77
CA GLU A 463 13.83 -20.22 4.47
C GLU A 463 14.78 -19.94 5.64
N GLN A 464 15.77 -19.06 5.44
CA GLN A 464 16.66 -18.63 6.52
C GLN A 464 15.92 -17.77 7.57
N ARG A 465 14.95 -16.97 7.15
CA ARG A 465 14.11 -16.14 8.05
C ARG A 465 13.26 -17.00 8.98
N ILE A 466 12.67 -18.08 8.48
CA ILE A 466 11.91 -19.03 9.31
C ILE A 466 12.81 -19.62 10.41
N ILE A 467 14.01 -20.06 10.07
CA ILE A 467 14.96 -20.61 11.05
C ILE A 467 15.28 -19.57 12.14
N TRP A 468 15.53 -18.33 11.74
CA TRP A 468 15.80 -17.27 12.71
C TRP A 468 14.58 -16.93 13.57
N MET A 469 13.38 -16.84 12.99
CA MET A 469 12.13 -16.58 13.71
C MET A 469 11.84 -17.68 14.74
N ASP A 470 12.09 -18.93 14.39
CA ASP A 470 11.93 -20.08 15.31
C ASP A 470 12.83 -19.97 16.53
N GLU A 471 14.05 -19.46 16.37
CA GLU A 471 14.98 -19.26 17.49
C GLU A 471 14.63 -18.02 18.32
N PHE A 472 14.21 -16.94 17.65
CA PHE A 472 13.89 -15.66 18.28
C PHE A 472 12.62 -15.71 19.12
N LEU A 473 11.64 -16.53 18.72
CA LEU A 473 10.32 -16.64 19.37
C LEU A 473 10.19 -17.85 20.31
N LYS A 474 11.21 -18.67 20.47
CA LYS A 474 11.28 -19.67 21.54
C LYS A 474 11.43 -19.00 22.90
#